data_49371b15166e449bec6069021c2ed7c3
#
_entry.id   49371b15166e449bec6069021c2ed7c3
#
_cell.length_a   1.000
_cell.length_b   1.000
_cell.length_c   1.000
_cell.angle_alpha   90.00
_cell.angle_beta   90.00
_cell.angle_gamma   90.00
#
_symmetry.space_group_name_H-M   'P 1'
#
loop_
_entity.id
_entity.type
_entity.pdbx_description
1 polymer ?
#
loop_
_entity_poly.entity_id
_entity_poly.type
_entity_poly.pdbx_seq_one_letter_code
_entity_poly.pdbx_strand_id
1 'polypeptide(L)'
;RLGLGNGLEVVLSDTVGFIRNLPHGLVAAFRATLEETAEADLLLHVVDAGSPDRERQIEAVNQVIAEIGAGEVEQLMIYNKIDLTGNAPEVRLDPYGRISGLALSAGTGAGVDALRDLLRERAQARAQAVDETAWYGDEAFTAEAPDPSDVSDEADPSADEDGPDHPSS
;
A
#
# COMPACT_ATOMS: atom_id res chain seq x y z
N ARG A 1 -0.53 -19.49 -5.64
CA ARG A 1 -1.43 -18.64 -6.44
C ARG A 1 -2.87 -19.04 -6.19
N LEU A 2 -3.76 -18.06 -6.08
CA LEU A 2 -5.19 -18.24 -5.89
C LEU A 2 -5.93 -17.56 -7.06
N GLY A 3 -6.66 -18.36 -7.85
CA GLY A 3 -7.55 -17.84 -8.90
C GLY A 3 -8.82 -17.27 -8.29
N LEU A 4 -9.16 -16.04 -8.66
CA LEU A 4 -10.36 -15.31 -8.19
C LEU A 4 -11.49 -15.29 -9.24
N GLY A 5 -11.31 -15.99 -10.35
CA GLY A 5 -12.21 -15.95 -11.50
C GLY A 5 -11.92 -14.82 -12.48
N ASN A 6 -12.53 -14.87 -13.68
CA ASN A 6 -12.37 -13.85 -14.73
C ASN A 6 -10.91 -13.53 -15.14
N GLY A 7 -10.02 -14.53 -15.02
CA GLY A 7 -8.60 -14.35 -15.34
C GLY A 7 -7.78 -13.64 -14.26
N LEU A 8 -8.39 -13.29 -13.13
CA LEU A 8 -7.69 -12.68 -12.00
C LEU A 8 -7.01 -13.73 -11.13
N GLU A 9 -5.75 -13.51 -10.82
CA GLU A 9 -4.97 -14.31 -9.89
C GLU A 9 -4.30 -13.40 -8.86
N VAL A 10 -4.20 -13.89 -7.62
CA VAL A 10 -3.36 -13.30 -6.58
C VAL A 10 -2.31 -14.31 -6.12
N VAL A 11 -1.15 -13.82 -5.76
CA VAL A 11 -0.11 -14.61 -5.12
C VAL A 11 -0.28 -14.45 -3.61
N LEU A 12 -0.49 -15.56 -2.90
CA LEU A 12 -0.49 -15.58 -1.45
C LEU A 12 0.86 -16.15 -1.00
N SER A 13 1.55 -15.42 -0.13
CA SER A 13 2.73 -15.87 0.59
C SER A 13 2.35 -16.05 2.06
N ASP A 14 2.63 -17.21 2.61
CA ASP A 14 2.44 -17.48 4.03
C ASP A 14 3.77 -17.22 4.74
N THR A 15 3.72 -16.36 5.76
CA THR A 15 4.89 -16.05 6.58
C THR A 15 4.98 -17.00 7.75
N VAL A 16 6.20 -17.20 8.27
CA VAL A 16 6.36 -17.89 9.55
C VAL A 16 5.60 -17.11 10.62
N GLY A 17 4.66 -17.77 11.31
CA GLY A 17 3.85 -17.13 12.34
C GLY A 17 4.71 -16.42 13.36
N PHE A 18 4.35 -15.20 13.73
CA PHE A 18 5.05 -14.42 14.74
C PHE A 18 4.93 -15.11 16.10
N ILE A 19 5.98 -15.81 16.48
CA ILE A 19 6.07 -16.52 17.76
C ILE A 19 6.30 -15.45 18.84
N ARG A 20 5.59 -15.58 19.97
CA ARG A 20 5.83 -14.78 21.17
C ARG A 20 7.35 -14.75 21.46
N ASN A 21 7.93 -13.54 21.59
CA ASN A 21 9.35 -13.31 21.82
C ASN A 21 10.25 -13.78 20.65
N LEU A 22 10.07 -13.20 19.47
CA LEU A 22 11.09 -13.35 18.40
C LEU A 22 12.40 -12.72 18.93
N PRO A 23 13.46 -13.50 19.21
CA PRO A 23 14.75 -12.91 19.60
C PRO A 23 15.24 -12.01 18.47
N HIS A 24 15.77 -10.82 18.79
CA HIS A 24 16.31 -9.89 17.80
C HIS A 24 17.29 -10.52 16.79
N GLY A 25 17.96 -11.64 17.17
CA GLY A 25 18.80 -12.40 16.26
C GLY A 25 18.05 -13.22 15.20
N LEU A 26 16.78 -13.57 15.43
CA LEU A 26 15.94 -14.26 14.44
C LEU A 26 15.35 -13.31 13.40
N VAL A 27 15.11 -12.05 13.74
CA VAL A 27 14.69 -11.02 12.78
C VAL A 27 15.69 -10.92 11.62
N ALA A 28 16.99 -10.99 11.92
CA ALA A 28 18.03 -10.97 10.89
C ALA A 28 18.02 -12.22 9.99
N ALA A 29 17.68 -13.41 10.55
CA ALA A 29 17.60 -14.65 9.79
C ALA A 29 16.32 -14.73 8.90
N PHE A 30 15.24 -14.05 9.31
CA PHE A 30 13.97 -13.99 8.55
C PHE A 30 13.89 -12.78 7.62
N ARG A 31 14.93 -11.95 7.54
CA ARG A 31 14.92 -10.69 6.80
C ARG A 31 14.48 -10.86 5.34
N ALA A 32 14.95 -11.90 4.66
CA ALA A 32 14.57 -12.18 3.27
C ALA A 32 13.07 -12.51 3.11
N THR A 33 12.48 -13.24 4.06
CA THR A 33 11.03 -13.54 4.07
C THR A 33 10.21 -12.31 4.46
N LEU A 34 10.78 -11.42 5.28
CA LEU A 34 10.14 -10.18 5.71
C LEU A 34 10.23 -9.08 4.64
N GLU A 35 11.23 -9.12 3.75
CA GLU A 35 11.33 -8.23 2.59
C GLU A 35 10.15 -8.44 1.63
N GLU A 36 9.71 -9.68 1.39
CA GLU A 36 8.49 -9.97 0.62
C GLU A 36 7.23 -9.34 1.25
N THR A 37 7.20 -9.20 2.57
CA THR A 37 6.08 -8.57 3.28
C THR A 37 6.02 -7.06 3.02
N ALA A 38 7.16 -6.40 2.91
CA ALA A 38 7.24 -4.97 2.60
C ALA A 38 6.89 -4.65 1.13
N GLU A 39 7.04 -5.63 0.23
CA GLU A 39 6.68 -5.52 -1.19
C GLU A 39 5.25 -5.97 -1.49
N ALA A 40 4.50 -6.44 -0.49
CA ALA A 40 3.13 -6.90 -0.67
C ALA A 40 2.17 -5.75 -1.00
N ASP A 41 1.18 -6.01 -1.85
CA ASP A 41 0.09 -5.07 -2.13
C ASP A 41 -0.93 -5.00 -0.99
N LEU A 42 -1.06 -6.08 -0.19
CA LEU A 42 -2.00 -6.20 0.93
C LEU A 42 -1.48 -7.21 1.95
N LEU A 43 -1.53 -6.85 3.22
CA LEU A 43 -1.27 -7.75 4.34
C LEU A 43 -2.58 -8.26 4.93
N LEU A 44 -2.73 -9.58 5.00
CA LEU A 44 -3.82 -10.23 5.74
C LEU A 44 -3.33 -10.55 7.15
N HIS A 45 -3.69 -9.72 8.13
CA HIS A 45 -3.33 -9.95 9.53
C HIS A 45 -4.35 -10.88 10.18
N VAL A 46 -4.02 -12.17 10.24
CA VAL A 46 -4.91 -13.21 10.75
C VAL A 46 -4.73 -13.39 12.24
N VAL A 47 -5.82 -13.24 13.00
CA VAL A 47 -5.84 -13.38 14.46
C VAL A 47 -6.93 -14.34 14.91
N ASP A 48 -6.73 -15.00 16.06
CA ASP A 48 -7.75 -15.82 16.70
C ASP A 48 -8.78 -14.93 17.38
N ALA A 49 -10.03 -14.95 16.89
CA ALA A 49 -11.12 -14.12 17.41
C ALA A 49 -11.42 -14.40 18.89
N GLY A 50 -11.19 -15.63 19.36
CA GLY A 50 -11.43 -16.06 20.73
C GLY A 50 -10.24 -15.87 21.68
N SER A 51 -9.08 -15.44 21.19
CA SER A 51 -7.89 -15.28 22.03
C SER A 51 -8.05 -14.14 23.05
N PRO A 52 -7.86 -14.39 24.35
CA PRO A 52 -7.88 -13.32 25.36
C PRO A 52 -6.70 -12.36 25.22
N ASP A 53 -5.59 -12.79 24.60
CA ASP A 53 -4.38 -12.00 24.37
C ASP A 53 -4.37 -11.33 22.99
N ARG A 54 -5.48 -11.35 22.26
CA ARG A 54 -5.57 -10.90 20.86
C ARG A 54 -4.98 -9.51 20.65
N GLU A 55 -5.34 -8.53 21.46
CA GLU A 55 -4.90 -7.14 21.33
C GLU A 55 -3.37 -7.03 21.45
N ARG A 56 -2.78 -7.76 22.41
CA ARG A 56 -1.32 -7.80 22.57
C ARG A 56 -0.61 -8.46 21.39
N GLN A 57 -1.24 -9.48 20.81
CA GLN A 57 -0.70 -10.16 19.61
C GLN A 57 -0.73 -9.22 18.41
N ILE A 58 -1.81 -8.49 18.21
CA ILE A 58 -1.94 -7.49 17.15
C ILE A 58 -0.86 -6.41 17.31
N GLU A 59 -0.69 -5.86 18.51
CA GLU A 59 0.29 -4.83 18.77
C GLU A 59 1.72 -5.32 18.52
N ALA A 60 2.08 -6.53 18.96
CA ALA A 60 3.38 -7.12 18.71
C ALA A 60 3.68 -7.33 17.22
N VAL A 61 2.69 -7.77 16.44
CA VAL A 61 2.84 -7.93 14.99
C VAL A 61 2.98 -6.57 14.31
N ASN A 62 2.19 -5.57 14.71
CA ASN A 62 2.29 -4.22 14.14
C ASN A 62 3.66 -3.58 14.40
N GLN A 63 4.27 -3.83 15.57
CA GLN A 63 5.65 -3.39 15.84
C GLN A 63 6.64 -4.01 14.86
N VAL A 64 6.55 -5.32 14.62
CA VAL A 64 7.44 -6.00 13.65
C VAL A 64 7.22 -5.49 12.23
N ILE A 65 5.96 -5.31 11.81
CA ILE A 65 5.62 -4.75 10.49
C ILE A 65 6.26 -3.36 10.30
N ALA A 66 6.22 -2.52 11.35
CA ALA A 66 6.89 -1.22 11.33
C ALA A 66 8.43 -1.33 11.26
N GLU A 67 9.03 -2.25 12.03
CA GLU A 67 10.48 -2.48 12.05
C GLU A 67 11.05 -2.95 10.70
N ILE A 68 10.26 -3.72 9.93
CA ILE A 68 10.66 -4.19 8.59
C ILE A 68 10.35 -3.21 7.46
N GLY A 69 9.78 -2.04 7.78
CA GLY A 69 9.43 -1.00 6.80
C GLY A 69 8.13 -1.26 6.04
N ALA A 70 7.31 -2.22 6.48
CA ALA A 70 6.01 -2.56 5.89
C ALA A 70 4.83 -1.78 6.52
N GLY A 71 5.08 -0.76 7.33
CA GLY A 71 4.05 0.00 8.05
C GLY A 71 3.07 0.75 7.14
N GLU A 72 3.49 1.09 5.92
CA GLU A 72 2.65 1.78 4.92
C GLU A 72 1.84 0.82 4.04
N VAL A 73 2.11 -0.49 4.12
CA VAL A 73 1.33 -1.49 3.37
C VAL A 73 -0.06 -1.61 3.95
N GLU A 74 -1.07 -1.60 3.09
CA GLU A 74 -2.47 -1.76 3.54
C GLU A 74 -2.64 -3.08 4.31
N GLN A 75 -3.25 -3.00 5.50
CA GLN A 75 -3.54 -4.16 6.33
C GLN A 75 -5.04 -4.41 6.41
N LEU A 76 -5.43 -5.68 6.24
CA LEU A 76 -6.79 -6.15 6.48
C LEU A 76 -6.79 -7.13 7.65
N MET A 77 -7.52 -6.81 8.71
CA MET A 77 -7.65 -7.67 9.87
C MET A 77 -8.59 -8.86 9.59
N ILE A 78 -8.11 -10.07 9.82
CA ILE A 78 -8.92 -11.30 9.67
C ILE A 78 -9.11 -11.94 11.05
N TYR A 79 -10.29 -11.76 11.63
CA TYR A 79 -10.68 -12.39 12.89
C TYR A 79 -11.17 -13.80 12.62
N ASN A 80 -10.27 -14.77 12.66
CA ASN A 80 -10.55 -16.17 12.36
C ASN A 80 -11.08 -16.92 13.59
N LYS A 81 -11.67 -18.10 13.37
CA LYS A 81 -12.20 -19.02 14.37
C LYS A 81 -13.44 -18.47 15.10
N ILE A 82 -14.29 -17.71 14.42
CA ILE A 82 -15.55 -17.22 15.02
C ILE A 82 -16.48 -18.35 15.43
N ASP A 83 -16.38 -19.54 14.84
CA ASP A 83 -17.09 -20.74 15.22
C ASP A 83 -16.87 -21.12 16.69
N LEU A 84 -15.71 -20.78 17.26
CA LEU A 84 -15.41 -21.01 18.68
C LEU A 84 -15.96 -19.93 19.60
N THR A 85 -16.35 -18.77 19.06
CA THR A 85 -16.85 -17.62 19.84
C THR A 85 -18.38 -17.49 19.79
N GLY A 86 -19.05 -18.23 18.92
CA GLY A 86 -20.47 -18.13 18.66
C GLY A 86 -20.90 -16.87 17.90
N ASN A 87 -19.94 -16.12 17.35
CA ASN A 87 -20.22 -14.94 16.56
C ASN A 87 -20.56 -15.29 15.10
N ALA A 88 -21.38 -14.45 14.47
CA ALA A 88 -21.65 -14.56 13.03
C ALA A 88 -20.50 -13.91 12.20
N PRO A 89 -20.33 -14.32 10.92
CA PRO A 89 -19.47 -13.60 10.00
C PRO A 89 -19.84 -12.12 9.89
N GLU A 90 -18.85 -11.25 9.89
CA GLU A 90 -19.03 -9.80 9.90
C GLU A 90 -17.98 -9.10 9.04
N VAL A 91 -18.40 -8.07 8.30
CA VAL A 91 -17.49 -7.11 7.64
C VAL A 91 -17.36 -5.89 8.55
N ARG A 92 -16.14 -5.53 8.91
CA ARG A 92 -15.85 -4.39 9.76
C ARG A 92 -15.37 -3.22 8.94
N LEU A 93 -15.93 -2.05 9.24
CA LEU A 93 -15.59 -0.80 8.56
C LEU A 93 -14.78 0.11 9.48
N ASP A 94 -13.90 0.91 8.90
CA ASP A 94 -13.23 2.00 9.56
C ASP A 94 -14.19 3.23 9.70
N PRO A 95 -13.81 4.29 10.42
CA PRO A 95 -14.63 5.50 10.56
C PRO A 95 -14.94 6.21 9.22
N TYR A 96 -14.23 5.86 8.15
CA TYR A 96 -14.43 6.42 6.81
C TYR A 96 -15.29 5.51 5.92
N GLY A 97 -15.81 4.40 6.46
CA GLY A 97 -16.65 3.44 5.73
C GLY A 97 -15.88 2.45 4.85
N ARG A 98 -14.54 2.38 4.98
CA ARG A 98 -13.72 1.41 4.24
C ARG A 98 -13.63 0.11 5.04
N ILE A 99 -13.55 -1.03 4.34
CA ILE A 99 -13.39 -2.34 4.99
C ILE A 99 -12.01 -2.40 5.65
N SER A 100 -12.01 -2.52 6.98
CA SER A 100 -10.81 -2.64 7.82
C SER A 100 -10.60 -4.05 8.36
N GLY A 101 -11.61 -4.92 8.27
CA GLY A 101 -11.48 -6.29 8.72
C GLY A 101 -12.67 -7.17 8.40
N LEU A 102 -12.46 -8.47 8.57
CA LEU A 102 -13.46 -9.51 8.39
C LEU A 102 -13.43 -10.48 9.56
N ALA A 103 -14.60 -10.87 10.06
CA ALA A 103 -14.75 -11.96 11.01
C ALA A 103 -15.25 -13.20 10.26
N LEU A 104 -14.49 -14.29 10.34
CA LEU A 104 -14.76 -15.51 9.58
C LEU A 104 -14.29 -16.77 10.33
N SER A 105 -14.67 -17.93 9.83
CA SER A 105 -14.13 -19.22 10.25
C SER A 105 -13.59 -19.97 9.04
N ALA A 106 -12.27 -20.11 8.96
CA ALA A 106 -11.63 -20.95 7.96
C ALA A 106 -12.00 -22.44 8.14
N GLY A 107 -12.28 -22.87 9.39
CA GLY A 107 -12.63 -24.25 9.69
C GLY A 107 -14.01 -24.67 9.15
N THR A 108 -15.00 -23.77 9.20
CA THR A 108 -16.36 -24.03 8.72
C THR A 108 -16.66 -23.43 7.34
N GLY A 109 -15.79 -22.55 6.85
CA GLY A 109 -16.02 -21.77 5.62
C GLY A 109 -16.90 -20.52 5.82
N ALA A 110 -17.45 -20.30 7.00
CA ALA A 110 -18.32 -19.16 7.27
C ALA A 110 -17.58 -17.83 7.08
N GLY A 111 -18.06 -16.96 6.19
CA GLY A 111 -17.44 -15.65 5.88
C GLY A 111 -16.26 -15.68 4.91
N VAL A 112 -15.81 -16.87 4.46
CA VAL A 112 -14.67 -16.98 3.51
C VAL A 112 -15.02 -16.42 2.14
N ASP A 113 -16.27 -16.53 1.69
CA ASP A 113 -16.68 -15.97 0.41
C ASP A 113 -16.58 -14.42 0.42
N ALA A 114 -16.93 -13.78 1.53
CA ALA A 114 -16.76 -12.33 1.67
C ALA A 114 -15.28 -11.91 1.54
N LEU A 115 -14.35 -12.69 2.09
CA LEU A 115 -12.91 -12.46 1.89
C LEU A 115 -12.50 -12.62 0.43
N ARG A 116 -13.00 -13.64 -0.27
CA ARG A 116 -12.70 -13.86 -1.69
C ARG A 116 -13.22 -12.73 -2.57
N ASP A 117 -14.43 -12.24 -2.27
CA ASP A 117 -15.03 -11.13 -3.00
C ASP A 117 -14.23 -9.83 -2.80
N LEU A 118 -13.80 -9.55 -1.57
CA LEU A 118 -12.94 -8.42 -1.26
C LEU A 118 -11.58 -8.51 -1.96
N LEU A 119 -10.93 -9.67 -1.95
CA LEU A 119 -9.68 -9.88 -2.68
C LEU A 119 -9.84 -9.69 -4.18
N ARG A 120 -10.97 -10.12 -4.74
CA ARG A 120 -11.30 -9.90 -6.16
C ARG A 120 -11.45 -8.41 -6.48
N GLU A 121 -12.18 -7.68 -5.65
CA GLU A 121 -12.38 -6.24 -5.78
C GLU A 121 -11.02 -5.49 -5.74
N ARG A 122 -10.15 -5.83 -4.77
CA ARG A 122 -8.82 -5.24 -4.65
C ARG A 122 -7.92 -5.55 -5.83
N ALA A 123 -7.91 -6.81 -6.30
CA ALA A 123 -7.15 -7.21 -7.48
C ALA A 123 -7.62 -6.51 -8.76
N GLN A 124 -8.93 -6.30 -8.92
CA GLN A 124 -9.49 -5.54 -10.04
C GLN A 124 -9.08 -4.07 -10.00
N ALA A 125 -9.22 -3.42 -8.85
CA ALA A 125 -8.81 -2.03 -8.66
C ALA A 125 -7.31 -1.83 -8.96
N ARG A 126 -6.47 -2.76 -8.51
CA ARG A 126 -5.02 -2.73 -8.77
C ARG A 126 -4.70 -2.89 -10.26
N ALA A 127 -5.36 -3.82 -10.95
CA ALA A 127 -5.17 -4.04 -12.37
C ALA A 127 -5.56 -2.79 -13.19
N GLN A 128 -6.64 -2.10 -12.83
CA GLN A 128 -7.08 -0.87 -13.48
C GLN A 128 -6.08 0.28 -13.25
N ALA A 129 -5.56 0.44 -12.03
CA ALA A 129 -4.59 1.47 -11.70
C ALA A 129 -3.26 1.30 -12.48
N VAL A 130 -2.84 0.05 -12.73
CA VAL A 130 -1.64 -0.25 -13.53
C VAL A 130 -1.86 0.10 -15.01
N ASP A 131 -3.06 -0.15 -15.54
CA ASP A 131 -3.39 0.16 -16.94
C ASP A 131 -3.45 1.68 -17.18
N GLU A 132 -4.03 2.45 -16.25
CA GLU A 132 -4.06 3.92 -16.31
C GLU A 132 -2.65 4.53 -16.28
N THR A 133 -1.74 4.02 -15.43
CA THR A 133 -0.36 4.53 -15.37
C THR A 133 0.45 4.20 -16.61
N ALA A 134 0.17 3.08 -17.28
CA ALA A 134 0.83 2.71 -18.53
C ALA A 134 0.44 3.65 -19.68
N TRP A 135 -0.80 4.18 -19.69
CA TRP A 135 -1.27 5.12 -20.70
C TRP A 135 -0.58 6.49 -20.61
N TYR A 136 -0.34 7.01 -19.41
CA TYR A 136 0.30 8.32 -19.20
C TYR A 136 1.83 8.32 -19.36
N GLY A 137 2.46 7.14 -19.38
CA GLY A 137 3.92 7.00 -19.50
C GLY A 137 4.47 7.19 -20.93
N ASP A 138 3.65 7.04 -21.96
CA ASP A 138 4.10 7.07 -23.36
C ASP A 138 3.91 8.45 -24.03
N GLU A 139 3.13 9.37 -23.46
CA GLU A 139 2.94 10.72 -24.01
C GLU A 139 3.93 11.78 -23.50
N ALA A 140 4.79 11.46 -22.52
CA ALA A 140 5.71 12.44 -21.93
C ALA A 140 7.05 12.57 -22.69
N PHE A 141 7.29 11.84 -23.78
CA PHE A 141 8.58 11.80 -24.45
C PHE A 141 8.64 12.44 -25.86
N THR A 142 7.64 13.21 -26.27
CA THR A 142 7.70 13.98 -27.53
C THR A 142 7.53 15.49 -27.37
N ALA A 143 8.03 16.05 -26.26
CA ALA A 143 8.33 17.47 -26.24
C ALA A 143 9.73 17.67 -26.85
N GLU A 144 9.75 17.85 -28.15
CA GLU A 144 10.90 18.33 -28.92
C GLU A 144 11.44 19.59 -28.25
N ALA A 145 12.67 19.51 -27.76
CA ALA A 145 13.35 20.65 -27.20
C ALA A 145 13.46 21.73 -28.29
N PRO A 146 13.13 23.01 -28.01
CA PRO A 146 13.28 24.06 -29.00
C PRO A 146 14.75 24.17 -29.41
N ASP A 147 14.98 24.22 -30.71
CA ASP A 147 16.27 24.37 -31.36
C ASP A 147 16.94 25.65 -30.83
N PRO A 148 18.18 25.56 -30.28
CA PRO A 148 18.91 26.71 -29.78
C PRO A 148 19.39 27.69 -30.86
N SER A 149 19.05 27.46 -32.13
CA SER A 149 19.46 28.29 -33.26
C SER A 149 18.48 29.42 -33.63
N ASP A 150 17.34 29.55 -32.92
CA ASP A 150 16.30 30.57 -33.19
C ASP A 150 16.35 31.77 -32.22
N VAL A 151 17.56 32.09 -31.75
CA VAL A 151 17.81 33.39 -31.04
C VAL A 151 18.41 34.34 -32.06
N SER A 152 17.60 34.88 -32.95
CA SER A 152 18.00 36.01 -33.77
C SER A 152 18.10 37.27 -32.92
N ASP A 153 19.32 37.70 -32.86
CA ASP A 153 19.91 38.98 -32.56
C ASP A 153 19.03 40.16 -33.04
N GLU A 154 18.34 40.82 -32.14
CA GLU A 154 17.88 42.20 -32.34
C GLU A 154 18.46 43.08 -31.23
N ALA A 155 19.71 43.52 -31.55
CA ALA A 155 20.31 44.69 -30.90
C ALA A 155 19.59 45.94 -31.38
N ASP A 156 18.97 46.66 -30.52
CA ASP A 156 18.57 48.06 -30.71
C ASP A 156 19.51 48.95 -29.91
N PRO A 157 20.37 49.75 -30.59
CA PRO A 157 21.22 50.72 -29.96
C PRO A 157 20.67 52.13 -30.24
N SER A 158 19.95 52.77 -29.34
CA SER A 158 19.81 54.21 -29.29
C SER A 158 19.16 54.63 -27.98
N ALA A 159 19.87 55.38 -27.35
CA ALA A 159 20.01 56.81 -27.09
C ALA A 159 19.74 57.15 -25.62
N ASP A 160 20.74 57.73 -25.12
CA ASP A 160 20.99 59.10 -24.69
C ASP A 160 20.59 59.41 -23.25
N GLU A 161 21.64 59.62 -22.49
CA GLU A 161 22.05 60.83 -21.78
C GLU A 161 20.92 61.74 -21.23
N ASP A 162 20.81 61.78 -19.95
CA ASP A 162 20.99 63.05 -19.24
C ASP A 162 21.10 62.87 -17.71
N GLY A 163 22.20 63.23 -17.15
CA GLY A 163 22.35 63.48 -15.70
C GLY A 163 22.17 64.96 -15.45
N PRO A 164 22.60 65.55 -14.33
CA PRO A 164 22.38 65.16 -12.93
C PRO A 164 21.69 66.33 -12.19
N ASP A 165 21.19 66.07 -10.98
CA ASP A 165 21.32 67.10 -9.94
C ASP A 165 21.02 66.60 -8.52
N HIS A 166 21.97 66.78 -7.66
CA HIS A 166 21.82 66.90 -6.22
C HIS A 166 21.33 68.36 -5.92
N PRO A 167 20.76 68.74 -4.74
CA PRO A 167 21.30 68.48 -3.41
C PRO A 167 20.29 68.37 -2.23
N SER A 168 20.79 67.86 -1.16
CA SER A 168 20.70 68.28 0.26
C SER A 168 19.35 68.74 0.85
N SER A 169 18.86 68.03 1.86
CA SER A 169 18.76 68.52 3.27
C SER A 169 18.31 67.30 4.14
#